data_4f44ffb81068b2438e54d1d55b1798ab
#
_entry.id   4f44ffb81068b2438e54d1d55b1798ab
#
_cell.length_a   1.000
_cell.length_b   1.000
_cell.length_c   1.000
_cell.angle_alpha   90.00
_cell.angle_beta   90.00
_cell.angle_gamma   90.00
#
_symmetry.space_group_name_H-M   'P 1'
#
loop_
_entity.id
_entity.type
_entity.pdbx_description
1 polymer ?
#
loop_
_entity_poly.entity_id
_entity_poly.type
_entity_poly.pdbx_seq_one_letter_code
_entity_poly.pdbx_strand_id
1 'polypeptide(L)'
;MHGVIRRYRVRLGTVEQAAHYADKGFLPIVRDIPGFISCHLLDAGNDILTCIALFETEQGAEAAVRASRDWFRDEWSSFRPVPPEVTIGEVLARATADRRAADRRQLALVGAATWSGPERRVNGNRRVETPSWAAAG
;
A
#
# COMPACT_ATOMS: atom_id res chain seq x y z
N MET A 1 -15.22 2.48 -7.49
CA MET A 1 -14.11 2.37 -6.53
C MET A 1 -12.84 2.89 -7.15
N HIS A 2 -12.15 3.75 -6.44
CA HIS A 2 -10.92 4.34 -6.93
C HIS A 2 -9.77 4.06 -5.97
N GLY A 3 -8.58 3.87 -6.52
CA GLY A 3 -7.39 3.62 -5.74
C GLY A 3 -6.39 4.74 -5.90
N VAL A 4 -5.63 4.96 -4.84
CA VAL A 4 -4.54 5.93 -4.84
C VAL A 4 -3.29 5.21 -4.37
N ILE A 5 -2.23 5.32 -5.15
CA ILE A 5 -0.94 4.76 -4.77
C ILE A 5 0.04 5.91 -4.73
N ARG A 6 0.70 6.07 -3.60
CA ARG A 6 1.72 7.10 -3.45
C ARG A 6 3.01 6.44 -3.00
N ARG A 7 4.08 6.76 -3.68
CA ARG A 7 5.40 6.24 -3.32
C ARG A 7 6.27 7.39 -2.87
N TYR A 8 6.84 7.22 -1.69
CA TYR A 8 7.68 8.24 -1.09
C TYR A 8 9.07 7.67 -0.93
N ARG A 9 10.07 8.36 -1.47
CA ARG A 9 11.45 8.03 -1.14
C ARG A 9 11.79 8.80 0.11
N VAL A 10 12.13 8.09 1.17
CA VAL A 10 12.39 8.72 2.44
C VAL A 10 13.88 8.74 2.71
N ARG A 11 14.24 9.43 3.76
CA ARG A 11 15.64 9.55 4.13
C ARG A 11 16.18 8.17 4.48
N LEU A 12 17.44 7.93 4.17
CA LEU A 12 18.07 6.63 4.38
C LEU A 12 17.85 6.15 5.81
N GLY A 13 17.33 4.94 5.94
CA GLY A 13 17.17 4.31 7.22
C GLY A 13 16.01 4.80 8.06
N THR A 14 15.07 5.59 7.49
CA THR A 14 13.99 6.16 8.27
C THR A 14 12.61 5.61 7.90
N VAL A 15 12.53 4.52 7.12
CA VAL A 15 11.23 4.02 6.65
C VAL A 15 10.30 3.69 7.80
N GLU A 16 10.79 2.98 8.80
CA GLU A 16 9.93 2.59 9.91
C GLU A 16 9.46 3.79 10.71
N GLN A 17 10.34 4.74 10.94
CA GLN A 17 9.97 5.95 11.66
C GLN A 17 8.96 6.76 10.89
N ALA A 18 9.19 6.89 9.58
CA ALA A 18 8.27 7.62 8.72
C ALA A 18 6.90 6.96 8.70
N ALA A 19 6.87 5.63 8.59
CA ALA A 19 5.61 4.90 8.59
C ALA A 19 4.88 5.06 9.92
N HIS A 20 5.60 5.00 11.02
CA HIS A 20 4.99 5.17 12.33
C HIS A 20 4.37 6.56 12.48
N TYR A 21 5.09 7.57 12.02
CA TYR A 21 4.61 8.94 12.10
C TYR A 21 3.34 9.12 11.24
N ALA A 22 3.35 8.54 10.04
CA ALA A 22 2.19 8.61 9.17
C ALA A 22 1.01 7.84 9.76
N ASP A 23 1.27 6.70 10.39
CA ASP A 23 0.22 5.92 11.02
C ASP A 23 -0.50 6.72 12.10
N LYS A 24 0.23 7.48 12.88
CA LYS A 24 -0.36 8.24 13.96
C LYS A 24 -1.01 9.53 13.49
N GLY A 25 -0.47 10.17 12.46
CA GLY A 25 -0.93 11.48 12.06
C GLY A 25 -1.78 11.49 10.82
N PHE A 26 -1.39 10.73 9.81
CA PHE A 26 -2.05 10.81 8.51
C PHE A 26 -3.20 9.82 8.38
N LEU A 27 -3.04 8.59 8.83
CA LEU A 27 -4.08 7.59 8.63
C LEU A 27 -5.42 7.98 9.26
N PRO A 28 -5.44 8.62 10.44
CA PRO A 28 -6.73 9.08 10.97
C PRO A 28 -7.42 10.08 10.05
N ILE A 29 -6.65 10.94 9.39
CA ILE A 29 -7.22 11.93 8.47
C ILE A 29 -7.85 11.23 7.28
N VAL A 30 -7.13 10.26 6.70
CA VAL A 30 -7.63 9.54 5.54
C VAL A 30 -8.87 8.73 5.90
N ARG A 31 -8.87 8.13 7.07
CA ARG A 31 -9.98 7.28 7.49
C ARG A 31 -11.29 8.06 7.59
N ASP A 32 -11.21 9.36 7.86
CA ASP A 32 -12.40 10.17 8.00
C ASP A 32 -12.93 10.72 6.68
N ILE A 33 -12.26 10.46 5.57
CA ILE A 33 -12.74 10.93 4.28
C ILE A 33 -13.93 10.07 3.86
N PRO A 34 -15.04 10.68 3.43
CA PRO A 34 -16.21 9.91 3.01
C PRO A 34 -15.87 8.95 1.88
N GLY A 35 -16.35 7.72 2.01
CA GLY A 35 -16.07 6.68 1.02
C GLY A 35 -14.79 5.92 1.26
N PHE A 36 -14.09 6.18 2.35
CA PHE A 36 -12.86 5.45 2.66
C PHE A 36 -13.13 3.96 2.82
N ILE A 37 -12.28 3.14 2.21
CA ILE A 37 -12.38 1.68 2.31
C ILE A 37 -11.19 1.14 3.10
N SER A 38 -9.98 1.45 2.66
CA SER A 38 -8.80 0.92 3.32
C SER A 38 -7.58 1.75 2.97
N CYS A 39 -6.55 1.64 3.80
CA CYS A 39 -5.28 2.30 3.55
C CYS A 39 -4.18 1.47 4.16
N HIS A 40 -3.13 1.25 3.40
CA HIS A 40 -2.00 0.45 3.83
C HIS A 40 -0.71 1.19 3.56
N LEU A 41 0.24 1.03 4.47
CA LEU A 41 1.59 1.54 4.30
C LEU A 41 2.51 0.34 4.14
N LEU A 42 3.31 0.35 3.10
CA LEU A 42 4.22 -0.76 2.80
C LEU A 42 5.65 -0.26 2.77
N ASP A 43 6.53 -1.03 3.37
CA ASP A 43 7.96 -0.83 3.18
C ASP A 43 8.34 -1.56 1.89
N ALA A 44 8.56 -0.81 0.85
CA ALA A 44 8.84 -1.39 -0.46
C ALA A 44 10.33 -1.68 -0.66
N GLY A 45 11.15 -1.43 0.34
CA GLY A 45 12.58 -1.59 0.19
C GLY A 45 13.22 -0.36 -0.41
N ASN A 46 14.53 -0.27 -0.31
CA ASN A 46 15.31 0.84 -0.89
C ASN A 46 14.85 2.21 -0.41
N ASP A 47 14.45 2.27 0.86
CA ASP A 47 13.97 3.51 1.47
C ASP A 47 12.75 4.09 0.76
N ILE A 48 11.89 3.22 0.23
CA ILE A 48 10.65 3.63 -0.42
C ILE A 48 9.48 3.17 0.45
N LEU A 49 8.67 4.13 0.85
CA LEU A 49 7.44 3.87 1.56
C LEU A 49 6.28 4.04 0.60
N THR A 50 5.44 3.03 0.46
CA THR A 50 4.32 3.06 -0.46
C THR A 50 3.03 3.06 0.32
N CYS A 51 2.15 3.98 -0.04
CA CYS A 51 0.83 4.07 0.56
C CYS A 51 -0.20 3.67 -0.48
N ILE A 52 -1.08 2.73 -0.12
CA ILE A 52 -2.13 2.27 -1.02
C ILE A 52 -3.46 2.50 -0.31
N ALA A 53 -4.33 3.29 -0.91
CA ALA A 53 -5.62 3.62 -0.33
C ALA A 53 -6.73 3.36 -1.33
N LEU A 54 -7.88 2.91 -0.83
CA LEU A 54 -9.05 2.65 -1.66
C LEU A 54 -10.22 3.46 -1.15
N PHE A 55 -11.00 3.98 -2.10
CA PHE A 55 -12.19 4.78 -1.82
C PHE A 55 -13.33 4.35 -2.71
N GLU A 56 -14.55 4.54 -2.25
CA GLU A 56 -15.72 4.19 -3.03
C GLU A 56 -15.92 5.10 -4.22
N THR A 57 -15.46 6.35 -4.14
CA THR A 57 -15.69 7.32 -5.19
C THR A 57 -14.41 8.00 -5.61
N GLU A 58 -14.43 8.57 -6.81
CA GLU A 58 -13.32 9.35 -7.30
C GLU A 58 -13.09 10.58 -6.42
N GLN A 59 -14.17 11.19 -5.97
CA GLN A 59 -14.06 12.38 -5.12
C GLN A 59 -13.34 12.05 -3.82
N GLY A 60 -13.60 10.89 -3.24
CA GLY A 60 -12.90 10.48 -2.03
C GLY A 60 -11.42 10.30 -2.28
N ALA A 61 -11.08 9.67 -3.40
CA ALA A 61 -9.68 9.47 -3.74
C ALA A 61 -8.97 10.80 -3.95
N GLU A 62 -9.63 11.73 -4.63
CA GLU A 62 -9.04 13.05 -4.87
C GLU A 62 -8.88 13.83 -3.57
N ALA A 63 -9.85 13.70 -2.67
CA ALA A 63 -9.75 14.34 -1.36
C ALA A 63 -8.55 13.81 -0.60
N ALA A 64 -8.29 12.50 -0.71
CA ALA A 64 -7.14 11.90 -0.06
C ALA A 64 -5.83 12.42 -0.62
N VAL A 65 -5.78 12.62 -1.93
CA VAL A 65 -4.58 13.19 -2.54
C VAL A 65 -4.32 14.59 -2.01
N ARG A 66 -5.36 15.41 -1.94
CA ARG A 66 -5.20 16.76 -1.42
C ARG A 66 -4.78 16.75 0.05
N ALA A 67 -5.43 15.93 0.85
CA ALA A 67 -5.12 15.86 2.27
C ALA A 67 -3.69 15.36 2.49
N SER A 68 -3.26 14.39 1.69
CA SER A 68 -1.91 13.87 1.84
C SER A 68 -0.87 14.91 1.44
N ARG A 69 -1.14 15.66 0.37
CA ARG A 69 -0.21 16.69 -0.06
C ARG A 69 0.01 17.70 1.04
N ASP A 70 -1.10 18.14 1.67
CA ASP A 70 -1.02 19.15 2.71
C ASP A 70 -0.32 18.60 3.96
N TRP A 71 -0.71 17.41 4.38
CA TRP A 71 -0.14 16.84 5.60
C TRP A 71 1.34 16.55 5.44
N PHE A 72 1.72 15.93 4.32
CA PHE A 72 3.12 15.56 4.13
C PHE A 72 4.00 16.79 3.91
N ARG A 73 3.47 17.85 3.31
CA ARG A 73 4.22 19.07 3.16
C ARG A 73 4.53 19.68 4.53
N ASP A 74 3.53 19.68 5.42
CA ASP A 74 3.65 20.37 6.68
C ASP A 74 4.35 19.56 7.75
N GLU A 75 4.08 18.25 7.78
CA GLU A 75 4.50 17.42 8.91
C GLU A 75 5.65 16.48 8.58
N TRP A 76 5.90 16.24 7.31
CA TRP A 76 6.78 15.15 6.92
C TRP A 76 7.97 15.59 6.09
N SER A 77 8.18 16.86 5.97
CA SER A 77 9.22 17.36 5.06
C SER A 77 10.60 16.84 5.44
N SER A 78 10.84 16.59 6.73
CA SER A 78 12.14 16.11 7.16
C SER A 78 12.42 14.67 6.71
N PHE A 79 11.37 13.89 6.39
CA PHE A 79 11.57 12.52 5.95
C PHE A 79 11.60 12.37 4.44
N ARG A 80 11.16 13.38 3.71
CA ARG A 80 10.91 13.21 2.29
C ARG A 80 11.76 14.16 1.47
N PRO A 81 12.90 13.68 0.99
CA PRO A 81 13.79 14.56 0.22
C PRO A 81 13.28 14.92 -1.16
N VAL A 82 12.36 14.14 -1.73
CA VAL A 82 11.84 14.41 -3.07
C VAL A 82 10.32 14.27 -3.05
N PRO A 83 9.63 14.89 -4.00
CA PRO A 83 8.17 14.76 -4.09
C PRO A 83 7.77 13.32 -4.36
N PRO A 84 6.62 12.90 -3.88
CA PRO A 84 6.17 11.54 -4.10
C PRO A 84 5.64 11.35 -5.51
N GLU A 85 5.64 10.09 -5.94
CA GLU A 85 4.92 9.70 -7.14
C GLU A 85 3.52 9.30 -6.76
N VAL A 86 2.54 9.83 -7.47
CA VAL A 86 1.14 9.58 -7.16
C VAL A 86 0.46 8.97 -8.37
N THR A 87 -0.24 7.87 -8.17
CA THR A 87 -1.07 7.25 -9.18
C THR A 87 -2.47 7.15 -8.62
N ILE A 88 -3.45 7.59 -9.40
CA ILE A 88 -4.84 7.51 -9.01
C ILE A 88 -5.60 6.93 -10.19
N GLY A 89 -6.51 6.01 -9.92
CA GLY A 89 -7.24 5.40 -11.00
C GLY A 89 -8.43 4.60 -10.51
N GLU A 90 -9.26 4.22 -11.47
CA GLU A 90 -10.42 3.40 -11.17
C GLU A 90 -9.99 1.94 -10.97
N VAL A 91 -10.59 1.29 -9.98
CA VAL A 91 -10.33 -0.13 -9.74
C VAL A 91 -11.15 -0.92 -10.73
N LEU A 92 -10.48 -1.63 -11.60
CA LEU A 92 -11.16 -2.38 -12.67
C LEU A 92 -11.49 -3.81 -12.26
N ALA A 93 -10.78 -4.38 -11.29
CA ALA A 93 -11.02 -5.73 -10.83
C ALA A 93 -10.58 -5.83 -9.38
N ARG A 94 -11.26 -6.66 -8.63
CA ARG A 94 -10.98 -6.77 -7.21
C ARG A 94 -11.31 -8.19 -6.75
N ALA A 95 -10.49 -8.70 -5.87
CA ALA A 95 -10.79 -9.94 -5.19
C ALA A 95 -10.57 -9.70 -3.70
N THR A 96 -11.47 -10.20 -2.88
CA THR A 96 -11.33 -10.09 -1.44
C THR A 96 -11.52 -11.47 -0.85
N ALA A 97 -10.98 -11.66 0.32
CA ALA A 97 -11.14 -12.92 1.01
C ALA A 97 -12.61 -13.11 1.40
N ASP A 98 -13.13 -14.29 1.11
CA ASP A 98 -14.39 -14.74 1.66
C ASP A 98 -14.00 -15.58 2.85
N ARG A 99 -14.50 -15.23 4.03
CA ARG A 99 -14.07 -15.91 5.24
C ARG A 99 -14.31 -17.42 5.14
N ARG A 100 -15.45 -17.84 4.62
CA ARG A 100 -15.73 -19.26 4.48
C ARG A 100 -14.80 -19.92 3.49
N ALA A 101 -14.58 -19.27 2.37
CA ALA A 101 -13.67 -19.80 1.36
C ALA A 101 -12.25 -19.86 1.88
N ALA A 102 -11.86 -18.85 2.63
CA ALA A 102 -10.51 -18.83 3.21
C ALA A 102 -10.35 -19.98 4.20
N ASP A 103 -11.36 -20.27 5.02
CA ASP A 103 -11.29 -21.36 5.96
C ASP A 103 -11.18 -22.70 5.23
N ARG A 104 -11.95 -22.88 4.16
CA ARG A 104 -11.89 -24.11 3.39
C ARG A 104 -10.53 -24.27 2.74
N ARG A 105 -9.95 -23.20 2.22
CA ARG A 105 -8.63 -23.28 1.63
C ARG A 105 -7.58 -23.59 2.68
N GLN A 106 -7.74 -23.04 3.87
CA GLN A 106 -6.81 -23.33 4.95
C GLN A 106 -6.84 -24.82 5.29
N LEU A 107 -8.02 -25.37 5.41
CA LEU A 107 -8.15 -26.80 5.69
C LEU A 107 -7.58 -27.64 4.56
N ALA A 108 -7.81 -27.24 3.34
CA ALA A 108 -7.26 -27.97 2.20
C ALA A 108 -5.75 -27.94 2.19
N LEU A 109 -5.16 -26.82 2.56
CA LEU A 109 -3.71 -26.71 2.61
C LEU A 109 -3.14 -27.60 3.70
N VAL A 110 -3.81 -27.68 4.84
CA VAL A 110 -3.36 -28.54 5.89
C VAL A 110 -3.43 -30.01 5.42
N GLY A 111 -4.51 -30.35 4.73
CA GLY A 111 -4.66 -31.71 4.23
C GLY A 111 -3.70 -32.04 3.11
N ALA A 112 -3.33 -31.05 2.32
CA ALA A 112 -2.42 -31.25 1.22
C ALA A 112 -1.08 -30.68 1.53
N ALA A 113 -0.56 -31.03 2.65
CA ALA A 113 0.67 -30.47 3.11
C ALA A 113 1.82 -30.67 2.18
N THR A 114 1.71 -31.61 1.33
CA THR A 114 2.75 -31.84 0.39
C THR A 114 2.89 -30.75 -0.62
N TRP A 115 1.87 -29.92 -0.79
CA TRP A 115 1.96 -28.92 -1.78
C TRP A 115 2.77 -27.80 -1.24
N SER A 116 3.91 -27.67 -1.60
CA SER A 116 4.69 -26.74 -1.07
C SER A 116 4.78 -25.63 -1.92
N GLY A 117 4.38 -25.27 -2.23
CA GLY A 117 4.45 -24.25 -2.71
C GLY A 117 5.32 -23.70 -3.34
N PRO A 118 5.57 -23.96 -4.00
CA PRO A 118 6.42 -23.38 -4.65
C PRO A 118 5.88 -22.28 -5.13
N GLU A 119 5.24 -22.56 -5.30
CA GLU A 119 4.87 -21.78 -5.92
C GLU A 119 4.81 -20.68 -5.31
N ARG A 120 4.92 -20.72 -4.58
CA ARG A 120 4.89 -19.74 -4.06
C ARG A 120 5.88 -18.97 -4.22
N ARG A 121 6.35 -19.58 -4.80
CA ARG A 121 7.09 -19.08 -5.06
C ARG A 121 7.28 -18.30 -5.64
N VAL A 122 6.97 -18.58 -5.48
CA VAL A 122 7.16 -17.92 -5.84
C VAL A 122 7.30 -17.06 -5.96
N ASN A 123 7.19 -17.37 -5.48
CA ASN A 123 7.41 -16.58 -5.49
C ASN A 123 7.91 -15.84 -5.68
N GLY A 124 8.03 -16.11 -5.50
CA GLY A 124 8.49 -15.47 -5.56
C GLY A 124 8.81 -14.83 -6.02
N ASN A 125 8.70 -15.05 -6.01
CA ASN A 125 9.03 -14.38 -6.41
C ASN A 125 9.19 -13.71 -6.87
N ARG A 126 8.90 -14.05 -6.83
CA ARG A 126 8.96 -13.48 -7.10
C ARG A 126 9.39 -12.70 -7.39
N ARG A 127 9.67 -12.81 -7.47
CA ARG A 127 10.15 -12.08 -7.79
C ARG A 127 9.87 -11.22 -8.10
N VAL A 128 9.56 -11.33 -7.71
CA VAL A 128 9.24 -10.59 -7.98
C VAL A 128 9.55 -9.82 -8.61
N GLU A 129 9.29 -10.07 -9.07
CA GLU A 129 9.61 -9.41 -9.81
C GLU A 129 9.80 -8.15 -9.50
N THR A 130 10.75 -7.71 -9.73
CA THR A 130 11.01 -6.39 -9.39
C THR A 130 10.33 -5.48 -10.33
N PRO A 131 9.48 -4.61 -9.86
CA PRO A 131 8.89 -3.63 -10.75
C PRO A 131 9.99 -2.78 -11.36
N SER A 132 9.76 -2.31 -12.56
CA SER A 132 10.77 -1.54 -13.25
C SER A 132 11.12 -0.26 -12.50
N TRP A 133 10.15 0.34 -11.83
CA TRP A 133 10.44 1.56 -11.08
C TRP A 133 11.38 1.29 -9.91
N ALA A 134 11.28 0.12 -9.30
CA ALA A 134 12.17 -0.21 -8.21
C ALA A 134 13.58 -0.46 -8.72
N ALA A 135 13.69 -1.07 -9.86
CA ALA A 135 14.99 -1.30 -10.44
C ALA A 135 15.64 0.00 -10.90
N ALA A 136 14.84 0.90 -11.41
CA ALA A 136 15.36 2.16 -11.89
C ALA A 136 15.65 3.11 -10.76
N GLY A 137 14.94 2.98 -9.68
CA GLY A 137 15.13 3.85 -8.57
C GLY A 137 16.34 3.51 -7.79
#